data_eed06d9c59b9ba9fb4821c325084245c
#
_entry.id   eed06d9c59b9ba9fb4821c325084245c
#
_cell.length_a   1.000
_cell.length_b   1.000
_cell.length_c   1.000
_cell.angle_alpha   90.00
_cell.angle_beta   90.00
_cell.angle_gamma   90.00
#
_symmetry.space_group_name_H-M   'P 1'
#
loop_
_entity.id
_entity.type
_entity.pdbx_description
1 polymer ?
#
loop_
_entity_poly.entity_id
_entity_poly.type
_entity_poly.pdbx_seq_one_letter_code
_entity_poly.pdbx_strand_id
1 'polypeptide(L)'
;MQQNPSSLSPRSLPQASWVYRVLGDQNFEQQRGFFALWYRLTSLPDAQPGASFGQRDRIRRSRLASALMLFLLTVLLIAGAIGATSPNHTILIVVLSMLGAIAISIPLNRRGGVEVVGVLMIIGLTAGMYTSVGVDAFSVGMSPNDKDILYLLFFSELFAGAILPVNWVFLVAAVNIAYSFVALRFFPHDPALTLLLKTGFPVIFPRLVQIHIISSGVMWILVNNLKAALLRADRAEEVARLQHDIAAQASRHAQEKQTLERQIDEIVAIHAQVSQGYLDARVPLTPGNTLWKLAGPLNTLLGRYQRARQAEEQMQQLLRRLSEAQGYLHQEINAAVAEQRPLRLPPDPLFAPLFQELQGKIIAQPSYRVTQHEGVQS
;
A
#
# COMPACT_ATOMS: atom_id res chain seq x y z
N MET A 1 23.66 10.92 -27.55
CA MET A 1 22.27 10.42 -27.67
C MET A 1 21.91 9.68 -26.40
N GLN A 2 21.33 10.37 -25.43
CA GLN A 2 20.80 9.76 -24.19
C GLN A 2 19.35 9.40 -24.44
N GLN A 3 19.03 8.10 -24.44
CA GLN A 3 17.66 7.63 -24.50
C GLN A 3 16.97 7.91 -23.16
N ASN A 4 15.88 8.64 -23.25
CA ASN A 4 15.01 9.02 -22.15
C ASN A 4 14.23 7.78 -21.65
N PRO A 5 14.39 7.28 -20.39
CA PRO A 5 13.74 6.07 -19.92
C PRO A 5 12.27 6.24 -19.47
N SER A 6 11.61 7.35 -19.80
CA SER A 6 10.30 7.72 -19.26
C SER A 6 9.08 7.31 -20.10
N SER A 7 9.19 6.36 -21.05
CA SER A 7 8.06 5.91 -21.88
C SER A 7 7.65 4.44 -21.73
N LEU A 8 7.95 3.80 -20.59
CA LEU A 8 7.30 2.53 -20.27
C LEU A 8 5.94 2.83 -19.65
N SER A 9 4.92 3.02 -20.51
CA SER A 9 3.54 2.88 -20.05
C SER A 9 3.37 1.55 -19.32
N PRO A 10 2.69 1.50 -18.17
CA PRO A 10 2.40 0.23 -17.51
C PRO A 10 1.61 -0.62 -18.53
N ARG A 11 2.24 -1.65 -19.10
CA ARG A 11 1.55 -2.67 -19.88
C ARG A 11 0.39 -3.13 -19.02
N SER A 12 -0.81 -2.84 -19.46
CA SER A 12 -2.03 -3.40 -18.89
C SER A 12 -1.84 -4.92 -18.84
N LEU A 13 -1.64 -5.45 -17.64
CA LEU A 13 -1.67 -6.88 -17.39
C LEU A 13 -2.94 -7.41 -18.05
N PRO A 14 -2.89 -8.52 -18.81
CA PRO A 14 -4.07 -9.09 -19.45
C PRO A 14 -5.15 -9.21 -18.37
N GLN A 15 -6.32 -8.63 -18.65
CA GLN A 15 -7.46 -8.59 -17.73
C GLN A 15 -7.64 -9.98 -17.14
N ALA A 16 -7.44 -10.07 -15.85
CA ALA A 16 -7.54 -11.31 -15.09
C ALA A 16 -8.78 -12.07 -15.54
N SER A 17 -8.59 -13.35 -15.84
CA SER A 17 -9.65 -14.26 -16.29
C SER A 17 -10.86 -14.12 -15.35
N TRP A 18 -12.06 -14.45 -15.85
CA TRP A 18 -13.31 -14.45 -15.10
C TRP A 18 -13.20 -15.17 -13.73
N VAL A 19 -12.28 -16.12 -13.60
CA VAL A 19 -11.95 -16.83 -12.35
C VAL A 19 -11.43 -15.86 -11.29
N TYR A 20 -10.56 -14.90 -11.63
CA TYR A 20 -10.12 -13.87 -10.71
C TYR A 20 -11.25 -12.89 -10.34
N ARG A 21 -12.21 -12.68 -11.23
CA ARG A 21 -13.41 -11.87 -10.93
C ARG A 21 -14.37 -12.56 -9.96
N VAL A 22 -14.44 -13.87 -9.95
CA VAL A 22 -15.36 -14.64 -9.08
C VAL A 22 -14.72 -14.95 -7.71
N LEU A 23 -13.39 -15.14 -7.65
CA LEU A 23 -12.66 -15.53 -6.44
C LEU A 23 -11.83 -14.38 -5.83
N GLY A 24 -11.63 -13.29 -6.57
CA GLY A 24 -10.88 -12.12 -6.11
C GLY A 24 -11.67 -11.24 -5.14
N ASP A 25 -10.97 -10.31 -4.49
CA ASP A 25 -11.48 -9.30 -3.55
C ASP A 25 -12.45 -8.29 -4.22
N GLN A 26 -13.50 -8.78 -4.89
CA GLN A 26 -14.52 -7.91 -5.44
C GLN A 26 -15.48 -7.52 -4.33
N ASN A 27 -15.65 -6.22 -4.13
CA ASN A 27 -16.69 -5.67 -3.28
C ASN A 27 -18.06 -5.97 -3.91
N PHE A 28 -18.63 -7.13 -3.58
CA PHE A 28 -19.98 -7.51 -4.04
C PHE A 28 -21.05 -6.54 -3.55
N GLU A 29 -20.76 -5.80 -2.47
CA GLU A 29 -21.66 -4.74 -1.99
C GLU A 29 -21.88 -3.62 -3.01
N GLN A 30 -20.90 -3.36 -3.87
CA GLN A 30 -20.97 -2.32 -4.92
C GLN A 30 -21.48 -2.83 -6.27
N GLN A 31 -21.50 -4.15 -6.48
CA GLN A 31 -21.97 -4.73 -7.73
C GLN A 31 -23.50 -4.81 -7.78
N ARG A 32 -24.07 -4.61 -8.98
CA ARG A 32 -25.51 -4.79 -9.27
C ARG A 32 -25.69 -6.09 -10.07
N GLY A 33 -26.74 -6.85 -9.74
CA GLY A 33 -27.10 -8.07 -10.45
C GLY A 33 -27.57 -9.19 -9.52
N PHE A 34 -28.13 -10.24 -10.10
CA PHE A 34 -28.68 -11.39 -9.37
C PHE A 34 -27.63 -12.07 -8.47
N PHE A 35 -26.44 -12.30 -9.00
CA PHE A 35 -25.35 -12.94 -8.21
C PHE A 35 -24.89 -12.09 -7.02
N ALA A 36 -24.80 -10.76 -7.20
CA ALA A 36 -24.46 -9.87 -6.12
C ALA A 36 -25.54 -9.89 -5.02
N LEU A 37 -26.82 -9.87 -5.40
CA LEU A 37 -27.93 -10.01 -4.46
C LEU A 37 -27.86 -11.34 -3.70
N TRP A 38 -27.62 -12.45 -4.42
CA TRP A 38 -27.48 -13.77 -3.81
C TRP A 38 -26.36 -13.82 -2.77
N TYR A 39 -25.16 -13.34 -3.10
CA TYR A 39 -24.03 -13.32 -2.17
C TYR A 39 -24.29 -12.41 -0.95
N ARG A 40 -24.93 -11.27 -1.13
CA ARG A 40 -25.34 -10.39 0.01
C ARG A 40 -26.31 -11.08 0.97
N LEU A 41 -27.21 -11.91 0.46
CA LEU A 41 -28.18 -12.63 1.26
C LEU A 41 -27.60 -13.86 1.96
N THR A 42 -26.63 -14.52 1.34
CA THR A 42 -26.20 -15.87 1.74
C THR A 42 -24.77 -15.96 2.24
N SER A 43 -23.88 -15.01 1.96
CA SER A 43 -22.48 -15.04 2.37
C SER A 43 -22.12 -14.03 3.46
N LEU A 44 -20.92 -14.16 4.01
CA LEU A 44 -20.31 -13.14 4.87
C LEU A 44 -20.10 -11.82 4.12
N PRO A 45 -20.18 -10.67 4.82
CA PRO A 45 -19.85 -9.36 4.25
C PRO A 45 -18.38 -9.32 3.78
N ASP A 46 -18.08 -8.34 2.92
CA ASP A 46 -16.76 -8.18 2.33
C ASP A 46 -15.68 -7.89 3.40
N ALA A 47 -14.45 -8.33 3.13
CA ALA A 47 -13.34 -8.10 4.01
C ALA A 47 -12.98 -6.61 4.11
N GLN A 48 -12.76 -6.11 5.32
CA GLN A 48 -12.23 -4.76 5.51
C GLN A 48 -10.76 -4.69 5.07
N PRO A 49 -10.28 -3.51 4.61
CA PRO A 49 -8.86 -3.31 4.32
C PRO A 49 -8.01 -3.67 5.55
N GLY A 50 -7.04 -4.58 5.38
CA GLY A 50 -6.20 -5.06 6.48
C GLY A 50 -6.70 -6.34 7.17
N ALA A 51 -7.76 -6.98 6.68
CA ALA A 51 -8.24 -8.26 7.20
C ALA A 51 -7.13 -9.34 7.18
N SER A 52 -7.06 -10.14 8.26
CA SER A 52 -6.10 -11.24 8.37
C SER A 52 -6.36 -12.32 7.30
N PHE A 53 -5.32 -13.11 6.98
CA PHE A 53 -5.44 -14.25 6.08
C PHE A 53 -6.59 -15.20 6.45
N GLY A 54 -6.74 -15.51 7.75
CA GLY A 54 -7.82 -16.37 8.24
C GLY A 54 -9.23 -15.81 8.00
N GLN A 55 -9.39 -14.47 8.11
CA GLN A 55 -10.68 -13.83 7.80
C GLN A 55 -10.96 -13.87 6.30
N ARG A 56 -9.97 -13.62 5.45
CA ARG A 56 -10.10 -13.72 3.99
C ARG A 56 -10.43 -15.14 3.55
N ASP A 57 -9.77 -16.16 4.09
CA ASP A 57 -10.07 -17.57 3.80
C ASP A 57 -11.50 -17.94 4.23
N ARG A 58 -11.96 -17.48 5.39
CA ARG A 58 -13.34 -17.71 5.88
C ARG A 58 -14.38 -17.07 4.96
N ILE A 59 -14.15 -15.86 4.49
CA ILE A 59 -15.04 -15.18 3.54
C ILE A 59 -15.06 -15.92 2.20
N ARG A 60 -13.90 -16.35 1.69
CA ARG A 60 -13.80 -17.14 0.46
C ARG A 60 -14.61 -18.44 0.56
N ARG A 61 -14.46 -19.19 1.65
CA ARG A 61 -15.25 -20.42 1.88
C ARG A 61 -16.74 -20.13 2.00
N SER A 62 -17.14 -19.07 2.69
CA SER A 62 -18.52 -18.64 2.77
C SER A 62 -19.12 -18.33 1.40
N ARG A 63 -18.38 -17.63 0.53
CA ARG A 63 -18.80 -17.35 -0.86
C ARG A 63 -18.88 -18.63 -1.69
N LEU A 64 -17.92 -19.53 -1.53
CA LEU A 64 -17.92 -20.83 -2.21
C LEU A 64 -19.12 -21.67 -1.79
N ALA A 65 -19.44 -21.72 -0.49
CA ALA A 65 -20.64 -22.35 0.02
C ALA A 65 -21.92 -21.74 -0.59
N SER A 66 -21.99 -20.40 -0.68
CA SER A 66 -23.12 -19.68 -1.32
C SER A 66 -23.25 -20.02 -2.80
N ALA A 67 -22.14 -20.13 -3.54
CA ALA A 67 -22.14 -20.53 -4.95
C ALA A 67 -22.65 -21.96 -5.12
N LEU A 68 -22.19 -22.88 -4.26
CA LEU A 68 -22.64 -24.28 -4.26
C LEU A 68 -24.11 -24.40 -3.88
N MET A 69 -24.61 -23.63 -2.92
CA MET A 69 -26.05 -23.60 -2.59
C MET A 69 -26.87 -23.16 -3.81
N LEU A 70 -26.43 -22.14 -4.56
CA LEU A 70 -27.11 -21.67 -5.75
C LEU A 70 -27.12 -22.74 -6.85
N PHE A 71 -25.96 -23.37 -7.08
CA PHE A 71 -25.85 -24.46 -8.05
C PHE A 71 -26.79 -25.64 -7.69
N LEU A 72 -26.76 -26.07 -6.41
CA LEU A 72 -27.63 -27.12 -5.93
C LEU A 72 -29.10 -26.75 -6.05
N LEU A 73 -29.47 -25.53 -5.69
CA LEU A 73 -30.85 -25.05 -5.82
C LEU A 73 -31.33 -25.16 -7.28
N THR A 74 -30.47 -24.83 -8.24
CA THR A 74 -30.81 -24.98 -9.67
C THR A 74 -31.02 -26.45 -10.05
N VAL A 75 -30.11 -27.33 -9.61
CA VAL A 75 -30.24 -28.77 -9.85
C VAL A 75 -31.47 -29.34 -9.19
N LEU A 76 -31.77 -28.94 -7.95
CA LEU A 76 -32.95 -29.39 -7.20
C LEU A 76 -34.28 -28.94 -7.83
N LEU A 77 -34.33 -27.76 -8.45
CA LEU A 77 -35.52 -27.29 -9.18
C LEU A 77 -35.78 -28.21 -10.39
N ILE A 78 -34.74 -28.60 -11.12
CA ILE A 78 -34.87 -29.53 -12.23
C ILE A 78 -35.28 -30.93 -11.74
N ALA A 79 -34.59 -31.43 -10.72
CA ALA A 79 -34.90 -32.75 -10.13
C ALA A 79 -36.29 -32.79 -9.51
N GLY A 80 -36.74 -31.71 -8.87
CA GLY A 80 -38.09 -31.58 -8.33
C GLY A 80 -39.17 -31.59 -9.39
N ALA A 81 -38.95 -30.91 -10.50
CA ALA A 81 -39.88 -30.95 -11.65
C ALA A 81 -40.00 -32.36 -12.24
N ILE A 82 -38.91 -33.11 -12.39
CA ILE A 82 -38.89 -34.50 -12.83
C ILE A 82 -39.59 -35.40 -11.79
N GLY A 83 -39.25 -35.24 -10.49
CA GLY A 83 -39.82 -36.03 -9.40
C GLY A 83 -41.35 -35.82 -9.23
N ALA A 84 -41.85 -34.61 -9.50
CA ALA A 84 -43.27 -34.32 -9.45
C ALA A 84 -44.10 -35.03 -10.57
N THR A 85 -43.46 -35.31 -11.69
CA THR A 85 -44.12 -36.03 -12.81
C THR A 85 -43.87 -37.54 -12.77
N SER A 86 -42.96 -37.98 -11.93
CA SER A 86 -42.65 -39.41 -11.77
C SER A 86 -43.69 -40.13 -10.92
N PRO A 87 -44.11 -41.36 -11.24
CA PRO A 87 -44.98 -42.15 -10.40
C PRO A 87 -44.31 -42.54 -9.05
N ASN A 88 -42.98 -42.55 -9.01
CA ASN A 88 -42.19 -42.78 -7.79
C ASN A 88 -41.75 -41.43 -7.18
N HIS A 89 -42.34 -41.08 -6.03
CA HIS A 89 -42.06 -39.81 -5.35
C HIS A 89 -40.78 -39.81 -4.49
N THR A 90 -39.94 -40.87 -4.51
CA THR A 90 -38.69 -40.96 -3.74
C THR A 90 -37.72 -39.84 -4.05
N ILE A 91 -37.64 -39.39 -5.31
CA ILE A 91 -36.86 -38.24 -5.72
C ILE A 91 -37.25 -36.97 -4.93
N LEU A 92 -38.52 -36.81 -4.59
CA LEU A 92 -38.99 -35.65 -3.82
C LEU A 92 -38.43 -35.64 -2.40
N ILE A 93 -38.16 -36.84 -1.79
CA ILE A 93 -37.54 -36.93 -0.47
C ILE A 93 -36.13 -36.34 -0.50
N VAL A 94 -35.33 -36.67 -1.52
CA VAL A 94 -34.00 -36.10 -1.73
C VAL A 94 -34.08 -34.57 -1.92
N VAL A 95 -34.99 -34.11 -2.77
CA VAL A 95 -35.20 -32.67 -3.04
C VAL A 95 -35.60 -31.93 -1.76
N LEU A 96 -36.56 -32.41 -1.03
CA LEU A 96 -37.06 -31.79 0.21
C LEU A 96 -36.00 -31.75 1.32
N SER A 97 -35.26 -32.87 1.50
CA SER A 97 -34.17 -32.93 2.50
C SER A 97 -33.08 -31.92 2.21
N MET A 98 -32.71 -31.80 0.94
CA MET A 98 -31.67 -30.86 0.51
C MET A 98 -32.13 -29.40 0.53
N LEU A 99 -33.38 -29.11 0.16
CA LEU A 99 -33.96 -27.77 0.30
C LEU A 99 -34.00 -27.34 1.77
N GLY A 100 -34.36 -28.27 2.70
CA GLY A 100 -34.29 -28.03 4.14
C GLY A 100 -32.87 -27.72 4.60
N ALA A 101 -31.88 -28.50 4.16
CA ALA A 101 -30.47 -28.26 4.47
C ALA A 101 -29.99 -26.89 3.93
N ILE A 102 -30.35 -26.51 2.70
CA ILE A 102 -30.02 -25.19 2.13
C ILE A 102 -30.69 -24.06 2.95
N ALA A 103 -31.97 -24.19 3.26
CA ALA A 103 -32.71 -23.17 4.03
C ALA A 103 -32.08 -22.88 5.41
N ILE A 104 -31.61 -23.92 6.10
CA ILE A 104 -30.90 -23.77 7.38
C ILE A 104 -29.48 -23.26 7.17
N SER A 105 -28.83 -23.65 6.06
CA SER A 105 -27.45 -23.25 5.74
C SER A 105 -27.30 -21.76 5.46
N ILE A 106 -28.31 -21.10 4.89
CA ILE A 106 -28.27 -19.67 4.56
C ILE A 106 -27.97 -18.79 5.79
N PRO A 107 -28.79 -18.82 6.87
CA PRO A 107 -28.53 -18.01 8.05
C PRO A 107 -27.24 -18.39 8.77
N LEU A 108 -26.87 -19.68 8.77
CA LEU A 108 -25.63 -20.16 9.37
C LEU A 108 -24.39 -19.64 8.63
N ASN A 109 -24.41 -19.68 7.30
CA ASN A 109 -23.32 -19.16 6.47
C ASN A 109 -23.12 -17.65 6.68
N ARG A 110 -24.22 -16.90 6.75
CA ARG A 110 -24.20 -15.47 7.01
C ARG A 110 -23.64 -15.11 8.40
N ARG A 111 -23.79 -15.99 9.39
CA ARG A 111 -23.19 -15.85 10.73
C ARG A 111 -21.73 -16.34 10.79
N GLY A 112 -21.19 -16.84 9.68
CA GLY A 112 -19.82 -17.33 9.61
C GLY A 112 -19.62 -18.77 10.05
N GLY A 113 -20.68 -19.55 10.24
CA GLY A 113 -20.61 -20.97 10.55
C GLY A 113 -20.32 -21.85 9.33
N VAL A 114 -19.33 -21.51 8.52
CA VAL A 114 -19.06 -22.13 7.20
C VAL A 114 -18.83 -23.65 7.30
N GLU A 115 -18.14 -24.10 8.34
CA GLU A 115 -17.90 -25.55 8.55
C GLU A 115 -19.19 -26.30 8.88
N VAL A 116 -20.05 -25.71 9.73
CA VAL A 116 -21.36 -26.28 10.06
C VAL A 116 -22.25 -26.35 8.80
N VAL A 117 -22.21 -25.32 7.97
CA VAL A 117 -22.90 -25.30 6.68
C VAL A 117 -22.41 -26.43 5.77
N GLY A 118 -21.09 -26.62 5.68
CA GLY A 118 -20.51 -27.72 4.91
C GLY A 118 -21.00 -29.09 5.37
N VAL A 119 -20.96 -29.34 6.68
CA VAL A 119 -21.47 -30.60 7.28
C VAL A 119 -22.95 -30.75 6.99
N LEU A 120 -23.77 -29.71 7.20
CA LEU A 120 -25.23 -29.79 6.99
C LEU A 120 -25.59 -30.09 5.54
N MET A 121 -24.88 -29.46 4.58
CA MET A 121 -25.10 -29.72 3.15
C MET A 121 -24.73 -31.16 2.76
N ILE A 122 -23.62 -31.69 3.29
CA ILE A 122 -23.22 -33.06 3.03
C ILE A 122 -24.24 -34.06 3.64
N ILE A 123 -24.64 -33.82 4.90
CA ILE A 123 -25.67 -34.63 5.53
C ILE A 123 -27.00 -34.57 4.78
N GLY A 124 -27.44 -33.38 4.37
CA GLY A 124 -28.66 -33.20 3.56
C GLY A 124 -28.63 -33.99 2.27
N LEU A 125 -27.50 -33.94 1.54
CA LEU A 125 -27.32 -34.66 0.29
C LEU A 125 -27.24 -36.19 0.52
N THR A 126 -26.40 -36.63 1.43
CA THR A 126 -26.20 -38.07 1.68
C THR A 126 -27.44 -38.68 2.32
N ALA A 127 -28.04 -38.03 3.32
CA ALA A 127 -29.27 -38.52 3.95
C ALA A 127 -30.43 -38.63 2.95
N GLY A 128 -30.58 -37.63 2.05
CA GLY A 128 -31.58 -37.72 0.98
C GLY A 128 -31.35 -38.94 0.09
N MET A 129 -30.14 -39.15 -0.40
CA MET A 129 -29.78 -40.28 -1.26
C MET A 129 -29.93 -41.62 -0.51
N TYR A 130 -29.47 -41.71 0.75
CA TYR A 130 -29.58 -42.90 1.55
C TYR A 130 -31.05 -43.28 1.84
N THR A 131 -31.84 -42.26 2.15
CA THR A 131 -33.28 -42.47 2.41
C THR A 131 -34.02 -42.91 1.14
N SER A 132 -33.68 -42.31 -0.01
CA SER A 132 -34.25 -42.70 -1.30
C SER A 132 -34.01 -44.20 -1.61
N VAL A 133 -32.74 -44.63 -1.55
CA VAL A 133 -32.36 -46.01 -1.75
C VAL A 133 -33.00 -46.93 -0.68
N GLY A 134 -33.04 -46.49 0.60
CA GLY A 134 -33.67 -47.28 1.68
C GLY A 134 -35.18 -47.43 1.51
N VAL A 135 -35.89 -46.33 1.19
CA VAL A 135 -37.37 -46.42 0.95
C VAL A 135 -37.70 -47.38 -0.18
N ASP A 136 -36.99 -47.27 -1.30
CA ASP A 136 -37.23 -48.18 -2.42
C ASP A 136 -36.89 -49.62 -2.06
N ALA A 137 -35.77 -49.86 -1.39
CA ALA A 137 -35.35 -51.21 -0.96
C ALA A 137 -36.38 -51.87 -0.07
N PHE A 138 -36.94 -51.17 0.91
CA PHE A 138 -37.87 -51.75 1.91
C PHE A 138 -39.35 -51.70 1.44
N SER A 139 -39.69 -50.98 0.39
CA SER A 139 -41.05 -50.94 -0.17
C SER A 139 -41.27 -51.96 -1.31
N VAL A 140 -40.40 -51.97 -2.29
CA VAL A 140 -40.55 -52.79 -3.53
C VAL A 140 -39.33 -53.68 -3.83
N GLY A 141 -38.26 -53.52 -3.04
CA GLY A 141 -36.95 -54.10 -3.33
C GLY A 141 -36.06 -53.17 -4.14
N MET A 142 -34.80 -53.09 -3.79
CA MET A 142 -33.80 -52.30 -4.47
C MET A 142 -33.66 -52.73 -5.95
N SER A 143 -33.81 -51.81 -6.85
CA SER A 143 -33.72 -52.04 -8.31
C SER A 143 -32.32 -51.80 -8.87
N PRO A 144 -32.01 -52.22 -10.10
CA PRO A 144 -30.75 -51.85 -10.77
C PRO A 144 -30.55 -50.35 -10.90
N ASN A 145 -31.61 -49.53 -10.99
CA ASN A 145 -31.52 -48.06 -11.05
C ASN A 145 -31.07 -47.46 -9.70
N ASP A 146 -31.53 -48.03 -8.57
CA ASP A 146 -31.14 -47.55 -7.25
C ASP A 146 -29.64 -47.78 -6.97
N LYS A 147 -29.08 -48.86 -7.54
CA LYS A 147 -27.63 -49.09 -7.56
C LYS A 147 -26.87 -47.91 -8.17
N ASP A 148 -27.42 -47.26 -9.19
CA ASP A 148 -26.76 -46.12 -9.85
C ASP A 148 -26.75 -44.89 -8.97
N ILE A 149 -27.72 -44.74 -8.05
CA ILE A 149 -27.70 -43.68 -7.01
C ILE A 149 -26.47 -43.81 -6.10
N LEU A 150 -26.03 -45.05 -5.79
CA LEU A 150 -24.84 -45.27 -5.00
C LEU A 150 -23.56 -44.72 -5.63
N TYR A 151 -23.48 -44.74 -6.99
CA TYR A 151 -22.37 -44.10 -7.70
C TYR A 151 -22.42 -42.58 -7.56
N LEU A 152 -23.62 -41.96 -7.48
CA LEU A 152 -23.77 -40.51 -7.36
C LEU A 152 -23.35 -39.96 -5.99
N LEU A 153 -23.18 -40.83 -5.00
CA LEU A 153 -22.71 -40.44 -3.65
C LEU A 153 -21.34 -39.72 -3.71
N PHE A 154 -20.53 -39.95 -4.74
CA PHE A 154 -19.26 -39.24 -4.90
C PHE A 154 -19.42 -37.71 -4.95
N PHE A 155 -20.59 -37.18 -5.31
CA PHE A 155 -20.85 -35.74 -5.25
C PHE A 155 -20.71 -35.18 -3.82
N SER A 156 -21.08 -35.96 -2.81
CA SER A 156 -20.90 -35.54 -1.41
C SER A 156 -19.41 -35.35 -1.04
N GLU A 157 -18.51 -36.10 -1.67
CA GLU A 157 -17.06 -35.95 -1.49
C GLU A 157 -16.56 -34.66 -2.15
N LEU A 158 -17.10 -34.30 -3.32
CA LEU A 158 -16.77 -33.02 -3.95
C LEU A 158 -17.20 -31.83 -3.08
N PHE A 159 -18.41 -31.91 -2.47
CA PHE A 159 -18.86 -30.87 -1.52
C PHE A 159 -18.01 -30.83 -0.27
N ALA A 160 -17.63 -32.02 0.27
CA ALA A 160 -16.76 -32.08 1.44
C ALA A 160 -15.42 -31.40 1.16
N GLY A 161 -14.78 -31.69 0.03
CA GLY A 161 -13.50 -31.07 -0.34
C GLY A 161 -13.60 -29.58 -0.62
N ALA A 162 -14.73 -29.09 -1.14
CA ALA A 162 -14.95 -27.71 -1.46
C ALA A 162 -15.13 -26.81 -0.22
N ILE A 163 -15.83 -27.29 0.83
CA ILE A 163 -16.25 -26.47 1.97
C ILE A 163 -15.49 -26.81 3.25
N LEU A 164 -15.28 -28.12 3.52
CA LEU A 164 -14.65 -28.62 4.74
C LEU A 164 -13.12 -28.67 4.64
N PRO A 165 -12.41 -28.89 5.79
CA PRO A 165 -11.01 -29.27 5.74
C PRO A 165 -10.82 -30.51 4.87
N VAL A 166 -9.83 -30.48 3.97
CA VAL A 166 -9.68 -31.45 2.87
C VAL A 166 -9.68 -32.94 3.31
N ASN A 167 -9.24 -33.23 4.52
CA ASN A 167 -9.20 -34.60 5.05
C ASN A 167 -10.59 -35.21 5.28
N TRP A 168 -11.64 -34.38 5.40
CA TRP A 168 -13.03 -34.85 5.53
C TRP A 168 -13.51 -35.61 4.29
N VAL A 169 -12.89 -35.36 3.13
CA VAL A 169 -13.23 -36.07 1.89
C VAL A 169 -13.10 -37.59 2.07
N PHE A 170 -12.03 -38.04 2.70
CA PHE A 170 -11.78 -39.46 2.95
C PHE A 170 -12.77 -40.06 3.94
N LEU A 171 -13.17 -39.27 4.95
CA LEU A 171 -14.19 -39.73 5.90
C LEU A 171 -15.54 -39.92 5.20
N VAL A 172 -15.95 -38.96 4.37
CA VAL A 172 -17.20 -39.03 3.60
C VAL A 172 -17.15 -40.23 2.64
N ALA A 173 -16.03 -40.43 1.93
CA ALA A 173 -15.84 -41.58 1.04
C ALA A 173 -15.96 -42.89 1.79
N ALA A 174 -15.33 -43.02 2.96
CA ALA A 174 -15.41 -44.25 3.78
C ALA A 174 -16.86 -44.53 4.21
N VAL A 175 -17.62 -43.52 4.64
CA VAL A 175 -19.04 -43.66 5.00
C VAL A 175 -19.87 -44.05 3.79
N ASN A 176 -19.66 -43.45 2.63
CA ASN A 176 -20.37 -43.80 1.39
C ASN A 176 -20.08 -45.24 0.96
N ILE A 177 -18.83 -45.67 1.02
CA ILE A 177 -18.42 -47.04 0.70
C ILE A 177 -19.09 -48.03 1.65
N ALA A 178 -19.06 -47.74 2.99
CA ALA A 178 -19.68 -48.59 3.99
C ALA A 178 -21.20 -48.70 3.79
N TYR A 179 -21.88 -47.57 3.56
CA TYR A 179 -23.30 -47.55 3.24
C TYR A 179 -23.61 -48.38 1.98
N SER A 180 -22.85 -48.17 0.90
CA SER A 180 -23.03 -48.89 -0.35
C SER A 180 -22.82 -50.41 -0.20
N PHE A 181 -21.83 -50.81 0.62
CA PHE A 181 -21.62 -52.20 0.93
C PHE A 181 -22.84 -52.79 1.66
N VAL A 182 -23.36 -52.10 2.71
CA VAL A 182 -24.53 -52.52 3.48
C VAL A 182 -25.74 -52.60 2.55
N ALA A 183 -25.97 -51.59 1.70
CA ALA A 183 -27.11 -51.57 0.79
C ALA A 183 -27.06 -52.73 -0.24
N LEU A 184 -25.92 -52.94 -0.88
CA LEU A 184 -25.77 -54.03 -1.87
C LEU A 184 -25.71 -55.43 -1.26
N ARG A 185 -25.45 -55.59 0.02
CA ARG A 185 -25.29 -56.88 0.65
C ARG A 185 -26.49 -57.31 1.49
N PHE A 186 -27.17 -56.36 2.14
CA PHE A 186 -28.15 -56.67 3.21
C PHE A 186 -29.55 -56.08 2.92
N PHE A 187 -29.72 -55.13 2.04
CA PHE A 187 -31.05 -54.60 1.75
C PHE A 187 -31.85 -55.58 0.92
N PRO A 188 -33.18 -55.56 0.99
CA PRO A 188 -34.04 -56.31 0.06
C PRO A 188 -33.82 -55.87 -1.36
N HIS A 189 -33.64 -56.84 -2.28
CA HIS A 189 -33.44 -56.59 -3.70
C HIS A 189 -34.61 -57.14 -4.52
N ASP A 190 -34.90 -56.43 -5.63
CA ASP A 190 -35.81 -56.97 -6.62
C ASP A 190 -35.19 -58.22 -7.33
N PRO A 191 -35.98 -59.03 -8.05
CA PRO A 191 -35.45 -60.20 -8.74
C PRO A 191 -34.38 -59.88 -9.78
N ALA A 192 -34.45 -58.73 -10.46
CA ALA A 192 -33.49 -58.30 -11.48
C ALA A 192 -32.13 -57.95 -10.88
N LEU A 193 -32.12 -57.18 -9.79
CA LEU A 193 -30.88 -56.85 -9.08
C LEU A 193 -30.30 -58.06 -8.38
N THR A 194 -31.15 -58.92 -7.77
CA THR A 194 -30.72 -60.19 -7.18
C THR A 194 -29.96 -61.05 -8.18
N LEU A 195 -30.47 -61.20 -9.39
CA LEU A 195 -29.81 -61.94 -10.44
C LEU A 195 -28.48 -61.28 -10.85
N LEU A 196 -28.47 -59.96 -10.98
CA LEU A 196 -27.27 -59.18 -11.31
C LEU A 196 -26.18 -59.33 -10.26
N LEU A 197 -26.55 -59.33 -8.98
CA LEU A 197 -25.58 -59.38 -7.86
C LEU A 197 -25.05 -60.80 -7.59
N LYS A 198 -25.78 -61.88 -7.97
CA LYS A 198 -25.27 -63.24 -7.80
C LYS A 198 -23.91 -63.46 -8.44
N THR A 199 -23.70 -62.93 -9.65
CA THR A 199 -22.44 -63.10 -10.37
C THR A 199 -21.65 -61.77 -10.51
N GLY A 200 -22.34 -60.62 -10.41
CA GLY A 200 -21.80 -59.32 -10.68
C GLY A 200 -21.24 -58.60 -9.45
N PHE A 201 -21.56 -59.03 -8.22
CA PHE A 201 -21.09 -58.33 -7.01
C PHE A 201 -19.57 -58.12 -6.95
N PRO A 202 -18.71 -59.12 -7.32
CA PRO A 202 -17.26 -58.96 -7.31
C PRO A 202 -16.74 -57.91 -8.31
N VAL A 203 -17.57 -57.45 -9.26
CA VAL A 203 -17.24 -56.42 -10.20
C VAL A 203 -17.89 -55.09 -9.85
N ILE A 204 -19.15 -55.12 -9.42
CA ILE A 204 -19.95 -53.91 -9.13
C ILE A 204 -19.39 -53.16 -7.92
N PHE A 205 -19.18 -53.87 -6.81
CA PHE A 205 -18.72 -53.25 -5.55
C PHE A 205 -17.30 -52.70 -5.66
N PRO A 206 -16.28 -53.43 -6.18
CA PRO A 206 -14.96 -52.83 -6.37
C PRO A 206 -14.96 -51.62 -7.31
N ARG A 207 -15.78 -51.57 -8.36
CA ARG A 207 -15.93 -50.41 -9.22
C ARG A 207 -16.47 -49.20 -8.47
N LEU A 208 -17.44 -49.40 -7.59
CA LEU A 208 -17.98 -48.36 -6.75
C LEU A 208 -16.90 -47.84 -5.79
N VAL A 209 -16.17 -48.72 -5.08
CA VAL A 209 -15.03 -48.35 -4.25
C VAL A 209 -13.98 -47.56 -5.01
N GLN A 210 -13.67 -48.00 -6.25
CA GLN A 210 -12.72 -47.31 -7.09
C GLN A 210 -13.14 -45.85 -7.42
N ILE A 211 -14.43 -45.62 -7.69
CA ILE A 211 -14.96 -44.27 -7.96
C ILE A 211 -14.76 -43.38 -6.72
N HIS A 212 -15.12 -43.86 -5.53
CA HIS A 212 -14.95 -43.08 -4.30
C HIS A 212 -13.47 -42.81 -3.96
N ILE A 213 -12.58 -43.78 -4.16
CA ILE A 213 -11.13 -43.59 -3.95
C ILE A 213 -10.57 -42.57 -4.96
N ILE A 214 -10.94 -42.68 -6.23
CA ILE A 214 -10.44 -41.76 -7.26
C ILE A 214 -11.00 -40.36 -7.02
N SER A 215 -12.31 -40.20 -6.78
CA SER A 215 -12.91 -38.88 -6.56
C SER A 215 -12.32 -38.18 -5.34
N SER A 216 -12.19 -38.90 -4.21
CA SER A 216 -11.61 -38.34 -2.99
C SER A 216 -10.12 -38.01 -3.15
N GLY A 217 -9.36 -38.87 -3.82
CA GLY A 217 -7.94 -38.63 -4.11
C GLY A 217 -7.72 -37.41 -5.03
N VAL A 218 -8.48 -37.34 -6.13
CA VAL A 218 -8.42 -36.17 -7.05
C VAL A 218 -8.83 -34.90 -6.34
N MET A 219 -9.90 -34.93 -5.55
CA MET A 219 -10.36 -33.76 -4.80
C MET A 219 -9.35 -33.31 -3.77
N TRP A 220 -8.72 -34.23 -3.04
CA TRP A 220 -7.66 -33.93 -2.09
C TRP A 220 -6.46 -33.23 -2.76
N ILE A 221 -5.99 -33.76 -3.91
CA ILE A 221 -4.89 -33.16 -4.68
C ILE A 221 -5.29 -31.77 -5.17
N LEU A 222 -6.49 -31.64 -5.77
CA LEU A 222 -6.98 -30.38 -6.32
C LEU A 222 -7.06 -29.28 -5.27
N VAL A 223 -7.67 -29.58 -4.09
CA VAL A 223 -7.83 -28.60 -3.01
C VAL A 223 -6.50 -28.20 -2.41
N ASN A 224 -5.56 -29.16 -2.22
CA ASN A 224 -4.22 -28.83 -1.72
C ASN A 224 -3.44 -27.97 -2.71
N ASN A 225 -3.50 -28.27 -4.00
CA ASN A 225 -2.86 -27.46 -5.02
C ASN A 225 -3.47 -26.06 -5.11
N LEU A 226 -4.80 -25.96 -4.99
CA LEU A 226 -5.50 -24.68 -4.95
C LEU A 226 -5.07 -23.84 -3.75
N LYS A 227 -5.03 -24.44 -2.55
CA LYS A 227 -4.53 -23.78 -1.33
C LYS A 227 -3.10 -23.29 -1.48
N ALA A 228 -2.21 -24.11 -2.03
CA ALA A 228 -0.83 -23.75 -2.28
C ALA A 228 -0.71 -22.60 -3.31
N ALA A 229 -1.56 -22.59 -4.34
CA ALA A 229 -1.60 -21.52 -5.33
C ALA A 229 -2.09 -20.20 -4.73
N LEU A 230 -3.16 -20.24 -3.91
CA LEU A 230 -3.68 -19.06 -3.22
C LEU A 230 -2.66 -18.47 -2.25
N LEU A 231 -1.97 -19.30 -1.46
CA LEU A 231 -0.92 -18.83 -0.55
C LEU A 231 0.23 -18.17 -1.30
N ARG A 232 0.60 -18.70 -2.47
CA ARG A 232 1.62 -18.06 -3.33
C ARG A 232 1.15 -16.73 -3.88
N ALA A 233 -0.11 -16.65 -4.31
CA ALA A 233 -0.69 -15.41 -4.81
C ALA A 233 -0.76 -14.32 -3.73
N ASP A 234 -1.22 -14.66 -2.51
CA ASP A 234 -1.26 -13.73 -1.39
C ASP A 234 0.14 -13.21 -1.01
N ARG A 235 1.16 -14.10 -0.99
CA ARG A 235 2.55 -13.67 -0.76
C ARG A 235 3.10 -12.78 -1.86
N ALA A 236 2.77 -13.08 -3.12
CA ALA A 236 3.19 -12.24 -4.24
C ALA A 236 2.56 -10.83 -4.18
N GLU A 237 1.30 -10.74 -3.76
CA GLU A 237 0.63 -9.44 -3.55
C GLU A 237 1.28 -8.65 -2.41
N GLU A 238 1.60 -9.30 -1.28
CA GLU A 238 2.29 -8.68 -0.16
C GLU A 238 3.69 -8.16 -0.56
N VAL A 239 4.46 -8.98 -1.30
CA VAL A 239 5.77 -8.57 -1.82
C VAL A 239 5.64 -7.39 -2.78
N ALA A 240 4.67 -7.41 -3.69
CA ALA A 240 4.41 -6.31 -4.62
C ALA A 240 4.05 -5.01 -3.88
N ARG A 241 3.23 -5.10 -2.84
CA ARG A 241 2.90 -3.95 -1.98
C ARG A 241 4.14 -3.38 -1.27
N LEU A 242 4.95 -4.25 -0.65
CA LEU A 242 6.19 -3.83 0.01
C LEU A 242 7.18 -3.18 -0.97
N GLN A 243 7.31 -3.74 -2.19
CA GLN A 243 8.13 -3.15 -3.23
C GLN A 243 7.63 -1.76 -3.65
N HIS A 244 6.32 -1.58 -3.77
CA HIS A 244 5.73 -0.28 -4.06
C HIS A 244 6.00 0.73 -2.95
N ASP A 245 5.86 0.33 -1.68
CA ASP A 245 6.13 1.20 -0.53
C ASP A 245 7.62 1.60 -0.47
N ILE A 246 8.53 0.66 -0.70
CA ILE A 246 9.98 0.91 -0.79
C ILE A 246 10.28 1.87 -1.95
N ALA A 247 9.71 1.67 -3.13
CA ALA A 247 9.90 2.55 -4.27
C ALA A 247 9.36 3.98 -4.00
N ALA A 248 8.21 4.08 -3.33
CA ALA A 248 7.65 5.37 -2.91
C ALA A 248 8.55 6.08 -1.88
N GLN A 249 9.12 5.36 -0.92
CA GLN A 249 10.10 5.93 0.02
C GLN A 249 11.39 6.36 -0.69
N ALA A 250 11.93 5.52 -1.56
CA ALA A 250 13.15 5.83 -2.33
C ALA A 250 12.96 7.09 -3.18
N SER A 251 11.79 7.25 -3.81
CA SER A 251 11.47 8.44 -4.60
C SER A 251 11.39 9.71 -3.74
N ARG A 252 10.80 9.63 -2.54
CA ARG A 252 10.75 10.74 -1.57
C ARG A 252 12.17 11.15 -1.13
N HIS A 253 12.99 10.18 -0.75
CA HIS A 253 14.37 10.45 -0.36
C HIS A 253 15.21 11.03 -1.49
N ALA A 254 15.00 10.57 -2.74
CA ALA A 254 15.64 11.17 -3.91
C ALA A 254 15.23 12.64 -4.12
N GLN A 255 13.95 12.96 -3.95
CA GLN A 255 13.43 14.33 -4.03
C GLN A 255 13.98 15.21 -2.90
N GLU A 256 14.00 14.70 -1.66
CA GLU A 256 14.58 15.41 -0.52
C GLU A 256 16.06 15.70 -0.73
N LYS A 257 16.82 14.70 -1.19
CA LYS A 257 18.24 14.86 -1.52
C LYS A 257 18.47 15.91 -2.62
N GLN A 258 17.70 15.83 -3.70
CA GLN A 258 17.80 16.81 -4.79
C GLN A 258 17.45 18.24 -4.35
N THR A 259 16.46 18.36 -3.45
CA THR A 259 16.11 19.66 -2.87
C THR A 259 17.23 20.19 -1.99
N LEU A 260 17.83 19.34 -1.17
CA LEU A 260 18.96 19.70 -0.32
C LEU A 260 20.19 20.11 -1.15
N GLU A 261 20.53 19.33 -2.18
CA GLU A 261 21.64 19.67 -3.11
C GLU A 261 21.43 21.03 -3.74
N ARG A 262 20.22 21.32 -4.24
CA ARG A 262 19.90 22.63 -4.82
C ARG A 262 20.05 23.78 -3.81
N GLN A 263 19.63 23.57 -2.56
CA GLN A 263 19.78 24.58 -1.51
C GLN A 263 21.24 24.80 -1.13
N ILE A 264 22.05 23.76 -1.15
CA ILE A 264 23.52 23.87 -0.93
C ILE A 264 24.15 24.66 -2.09
N ASP A 265 23.84 24.33 -3.32
CA ASP A 265 24.35 25.03 -4.50
C ASP A 265 24.01 26.52 -4.47
N GLU A 266 22.80 26.87 -4.02
CA GLU A 266 22.37 28.25 -3.84
C GLU A 266 23.21 28.99 -2.79
N ILE A 267 23.50 28.35 -1.65
CA ILE A 267 24.38 28.91 -0.62
C ILE A 267 25.79 29.10 -1.17
N VAL A 268 26.32 28.13 -1.90
CA VAL A 268 27.65 28.21 -2.53
C VAL A 268 27.71 29.34 -3.56
N ALA A 269 26.67 29.48 -4.37
CA ALA A 269 26.58 30.59 -5.34
C ALA A 269 26.58 31.97 -4.68
N ILE A 270 25.83 32.14 -3.59
CA ILE A 270 25.83 33.38 -2.81
C ILE A 270 27.21 33.65 -2.20
N HIS A 271 27.86 32.61 -1.64
CA HIS A 271 29.23 32.77 -1.13
C HIS A 271 30.23 33.22 -2.21
N ALA A 272 30.11 32.65 -3.41
CA ALA A 272 30.93 33.04 -4.53
C ALA A 272 30.68 34.51 -4.94
N GLN A 273 29.42 34.98 -4.99
CA GLN A 273 29.09 36.38 -5.24
C GLN A 273 29.69 37.33 -4.20
N VAL A 274 29.58 36.96 -2.91
CA VAL A 274 30.19 37.76 -1.84
C VAL A 274 31.70 37.82 -1.97
N SER A 275 32.36 36.71 -2.35
CA SER A 275 33.80 36.65 -2.59
C SER A 275 34.26 37.57 -3.76
N GLN A 276 33.37 37.77 -4.74
CA GLN A 276 33.58 38.69 -5.86
C GLN A 276 33.28 40.16 -5.51
N GLY A 277 32.85 40.44 -4.28
CA GLY A 277 32.58 41.79 -3.79
C GLY A 277 31.11 42.21 -3.81
N TYR A 278 30.20 41.35 -4.21
CA TYR A 278 28.73 41.61 -4.14
C TYR A 278 28.20 41.41 -2.73
N LEU A 279 28.42 42.40 -1.85
CA LEU A 279 28.10 42.32 -0.43
C LEU A 279 26.60 42.36 -0.10
N ASP A 280 25.76 42.70 -1.08
CA ASP A 280 24.29 42.74 -0.93
C ASP A 280 23.62 41.40 -1.16
N ALA A 281 24.37 40.38 -1.66
CA ALA A 281 23.84 39.03 -1.87
C ALA A 281 23.37 38.40 -0.56
N ARG A 282 22.21 37.79 -0.58
CA ARG A 282 21.58 37.10 0.59
C ARG A 282 21.02 35.74 0.19
N VAL A 283 21.14 34.79 1.08
CA VAL A 283 20.51 33.49 0.92
C VAL A 283 19.00 33.64 1.13
N PRO A 284 18.14 33.21 0.18
CA PRO A 284 16.70 33.34 0.31
C PRO A 284 16.17 32.47 1.48
N LEU A 285 15.34 33.08 2.32
CA LEU A 285 14.65 32.41 3.44
C LEU A 285 13.24 32.01 2.96
N THR A 286 13.16 31.03 2.06
CA THR A 286 11.87 30.53 1.56
C THR A 286 11.24 29.53 2.53
N PRO A 287 9.89 29.49 2.66
CA PRO A 287 9.20 28.43 3.40
C PRO A 287 9.55 27.05 2.83
N GLY A 288 9.97 26.12 3.68
CA GLY A 288 10.41 24.78 3.27
C GLY A 288 11.92 24.63 3.00
N ASN A 289 12.71 25.69 3.17
CA ASN A 289 14.16 25.56 3.12
C ASN A 289 14.66 24.80 4.36
N THR A 290 15.18 23.57 4.15
CA THR A 290 15.71 22.73 5.24
C THR A 290 16.97 23.30 5.87
N LEU A 291 17.69 24.17 5.15
CA LEU A 291 18.91 24.82 5.61
C LEU A 291 18.66 26.22 6.23
N TRP A 292 17.41 26.57 6.56
CA TRP A 292 17.09 27.88 7.14
C TRP A 292 17.90 28.20 8.40
N LYS A 293 18.26 27.15 9.20
CA LYS A 293 19.12 27.29 10.38
C LYS A 293 20.54 27.78 10.05
N LEU A 294 21.01 27.54 8.82
CA LEU A 294 22.29 28.02 8.32
C LEU A 294 22.14 29.34 7.57
N ALA A 295 21.09 29.50 6.78
CA ALA A 295 20.83 30.69 5.97
C ALA A 295 20.64 31.95 6.82
N GLY A 296 19.92 31.88 7.94
CA GLY A 296 19.73 33.00 8.85
C GLY A 296 21.02 33.54 9.48
N PRO A 297 21.82 32.72 10.17
CA PRO A 297 23.14 33.12 10.68
C PRO A 297 24.09 33.62 9.59
N LEU A 298 24.10 32.98 8.41
CA LEU A 298 24.92 33.39 7.29
C LEU A 298 24.53 34.80 6.80
N ASN A 299 23.24 35.08 6.60
CA ASN A 299 22.76 36.41 6.24
C ASN A 299 23.11 37.47 7.30
N THR A 300 23.08 37.11 8.60
CA THR A 300 23.48 37.98 9.69
C THR A 300 24.98 38.29 9.62
N LEU A 301 25.80 37.27 9.35
CA LEU A 301 27.26 37.43 9.20
C LEU A 301 27.60 38.32 7.99
N LEU A 302 26.95 38.09 6.83
CA LEU A 302 27.10 38.90 5.66
C LEU A 302 26.73 40.37 5.90
N GLY A 303 25.66 40.64 6.65
CA GLY A 303 25.25 41.98 7.03
C GLY A 303 26.24 42.64 8.01
N ARG A 304 26.90 41.90 8.89
CA ARG A 304 27.98 42.43 9.75
C ARG A 304 29.23 42.74 8.94
N TYR A 305 29.61 41.86 8.00
CA TYR A 305 30.76 42.07 7.12
C TYR A 305 30.56 43.28 6.25
N GLN A 306 29.39 43.45 5.62
CA GLN A 306 29.04 44.62 4.84
C GLN A 306 29.18 45.92 5.66
N ARG A 307 28.67 45.98 6.89
CA ARG A 307 28.80 47.13 7.77
C ARG A 307 30.25 47.41 8.17
N ALA A 308 31.06 46.39 8.40
CA ALA A 308 32.48 46.53 8.70
C ALA A 308 33.23 47.15 7.51
N ARG A 309 32.97 46.70 6.28
CA ARG A 309 33.56 47.30 5.04
C ARG A 309 33.14 48.75 4.87
N GLN A 310 31.87 49.06 5.04
CA GLN A 310 31.39 50.45 4.96
C GLN A 310 32.09 51.35 6.00
N ALA A 311 32.26 50.86 7.24
CA ALA A 311 32.99 51.59 8.30
C ALA A 311 34.47 51.78 7.93
N GLU A 312 35.12 50.76 7.33
CA GLU A 312 36.50 50.86 6.84
C GLU A 312 36.63 51.89 5.72
N GLU A 313 35.72 51.91 4.76
CA GLU A 313 35.70 52.89 3.66
C GLU A 313 35.49 54.31 4.20
N GLN A 314 34.58 54.48 5.17
CA GLN A 314 34.37 55.76 5.84
C GLN A 314 35.63 56.23 6.61
N MET A 315 36.27 55.29 7.31
CA MET A 315 37.52 55.58 7.99
C MET A 315 38.62 56.01 7.03
N GLN A 316 38.78 55.28 5.93
CA GLN A 316 39.76 55.68 4.88
C GLN A 316 39.46 57.05 4.28
N GLN A 317 38.18 57.35 4.05
CA GLN A 317 37.78 58.70 3.58
C GLN A 317 38.12 59.79 4.59
N LEU A 318 37.86 59.55 5.87
CA LEU A 318 38.20 60.46 6.94
C LEU A 318 39.71 60.66 7.03
N LEU A 319 40.51 59.57 6.96
CA LEU A 319 41.96 59.64 6.95
C LEU A 319 42.52 60.45 5.75
N ARG A 320 41.95 60.25 4.57
CA ARG A 320 42.30 61.07 3.38
C ARG A 320 41.99 62.54 3.60
N ARG A 321 40.78 62.87 4.05
CA ARG A 321 40.39 64.26 4.35
C ARG A 321 41.28 64.90 5.42
N LEU A 322 41.65 64.09 6.44
CA LEU A 322 42.55 64.55 7.49
C LEU A 322 43.96 64.81 6.95
N SER A 323 44.50 63.97 6.10
CA SER A 323 45.80 64.17 5.43
C SER A 323 45.80 65.38 4.49
N GLU A 324 44.71 65.59 3.75
CA GLU A 324 44.54 66.76 2.89
C GLU A 324 44.45 68.05 3.69
N ALA A 325 43.68 68.04 4.81
CA ALA A 325 43.58 69.19 5.70
C ALA A 325 44.92 69.52 6.37
N GLN A 326 45.68 68.47 6.75
CA GLN A 326 47.02 68.64 7.33
C GLN A 326 47.98 69.27 6.30
N GLY A 327 47.95 68.78 5.04
CA GLY A 327 48.77 69.38 3.97
C GLY A 327 48.38 70.80 3.71
N TYR A 328 47.08 71.13 3.61
CA TYR A 328 46.58 72.50 3.44
C TYR A 328 46.98 73.39 4.62
N LEU A 329 46.84 72.91 5.86
CA LEU A 329 47.25 73.66 7.06
C LEU A 329 48.77 74.04 7.01
N HIS A 330 49.61 73.04 6.65
CA HIS A 330 51.04 73.25 6.55
C HIS A 330 51.41 74.29 5.51
N GLN A 331 50.81 74.20 4.32
CA GLN A 331 51.00 75.19 3.26
C GLN A 331 50.50 76.57 3.64
N GLU A 332 49.31 76.65 4.24
CA GLU A 332 48.71 77.94 4.58
C GLU A 332 49.43 78.63 5.73
N ILE A 333 49.93 77.88 6.72
CA ILE A 333 50.77 78.40 7.83
C ILE A 333 52.04 79.02 7.23
N ASN A 334 52.73 78.32 6.31
CA ASN A 334 53.94 78.84 5.64
C ASN A 334 53.65 80.03 4.81
N ALA A 335 52.56 80.10 4.03
CA ALA A 335 52.15 81.21 3.25
C ALA A 335 51.72 82.43 4.11
N ALA A 336 50.93 82.20 5.14
CA ALA A 336 50.45 83.22 6.05
C ALA A 336 51.58 83.87 6.83
N VAL A 337 52.62 83.13 7.22
CA VAL A 337 53.83 83.65 7.87
C VAL A 337 54.67 84.48 6.89
N ALA A 338 54.84 83.98 5.66
CA ALA A 338 55.59 84.64 4.63
C ALA A 338 54.94 85.98 4.15
N GLU A 339 53.61 85.99 4.03
CA GLU A 339 52.83 87.14 3.56
C GLU A 339 52.28 88.03 4.69
N GLN A 340 52.50 87.65 5.92
CA GLN A 340 51.98 88.35 7.13
C GLN A 340 50.47 88.59 7.13
N ARG A 341 49.69 87.60 6.63
CA ARG A 341 48.24 87.65 6.52
C ARG A 341 47.56 86.62 7.41
N PRO A 342 46.27 86.78 7.76
CA PRO A 342 45.54 85.81 8.47
C PRO A 342 45.36 84.47 7.70
N LEU A 343 45.27 83.35 8.44
CA LEU A 343 45.04 82.07 7.82
C LEU A 343 43.70 82.00 7.07
N ARG A 344 43.73 81.51 5.87
CA ARG A 344 42.47 81.22 5.10
C ARG A 344 41.82 79.96 5.60
N LEU A 345 40.48 79.97 5.69
CA LEU A 345 39.72 78.83 6.09
C LEU A 345 39.86 77.63 5.10
N PRO A 346 39.95 76.39 5.57
CA PRO A 346 40.09 75.27 4.68
C PRO A 346 38.80 75.05 3.85
N PRO A 347 38.89 74.44 2.65
CA PRO A 347 37.75 74.16 1.82
C PRO A 347 36.80 73.14 2.39
N ASP A 348 37.27 72.27 3.31
CA ASP A 348 36.41 71.28 4.00
C ASP A 348 35.88 71.88 5.30
N PRO A 349 34.55 72.08 5.46
CA PRO A 349 33.92 72.72 6.58
C PRO A 349 34.16 71.97 7.92
N LEU A 350 34.50 70.67 7.89
CA LEU A 350 34.73 69.83 9.06
C LEU A 350 35.93 70.27 9.86
N PHE A 351 36.93 70.88 9.20
CA PHE A 351 38.17 71.40 9.87
C PHE A 351 38.13 72.92 10.13
N ALA A 352 37.09 73.65 9.66
CA ALA A 352 36.96 75.07 9.86
C ALA A 352 37.07 75.53 11.34
N PRO A 353 36.46 74.83 12.33
CA PRO A 353 36.58 75.19 13.74
C PRO A 353 38.02 75.14 14.23
N LEU A 354 38.81 74.14 13.82
CA LEU A 354 40.20 73.98 14.19
C LEU A 354 41.07 75.14 13.67
N PHE A 355 40.83 75.51 12.41
CA PHE A 355 41.54 76.67 11.83
C PHE A 355 41.17 77.96 12.49
N GLN A 356 39.92 78.23 12.87
CA GLN A 356 39.50 79.38 13.66
C GLN A 356 40.19 79.48 15.00
N GLU A 357 40.30 78.32 15.68
CA GLU A 357 41.00 78.28 17.00
C GLU A 357 42.52 78.60 16.88
N LEU A 358 43.14 77.98 15.82
CA LEU A 358 44.55 78.26 15.53
C LEU A 358 44.80 79.75 15.14
N GLN A 359 43.92 80.39 14.36
CA GLN A 359 43.98 81.77 13.95
C GLN A 359 43.93 82.68 15.24
N GLY A 360 43.08 82.39 16.17
CA GLY A 360 43.00 83.13 17.44
C GLY A 360 44.29 83.03 18.28
N LYS A 361 45.02 81.92 18.24
CA LYS A 361 46.26 81.72 18.92
C LYS A 361 47.50 82.33 18.27
N ILE A 362 47.55 82.26 16.91
CA ILE A 362 48.66 82.80 16.11
C ILE A 362 48.66 84.32 16.18
N ILE A 363 47.53 85.01 16.21
CA ILE A 363 47.43 86.47 16.27
C ILE A 363 47.72 87.01 17.67
N ALA A 364 47.56 86.14 18.72
CA ALA A 364 47.75 86.55 20.10
C ALA A 364 49.21 86.47 20.63
N GLN A 365 50.18 86.05 19.78
CA GLN A 365 51.61 86.08 20.19
C GLN A 365 52.28 87.33 19.71
N PRO A 366 52.67 88.31 20.66
CA PRO A 366 53.49 89.44 20.28
C PRO A 366 54.91 88.94 20.01
N SER A 367 55.45 89.45 18.89
CA SER A 367 56.82 89.42 18.43
C SER A 367 57.86 89.00 19.48
N TYR A 368 58.40 87.84 19.40
CA TYR A 368 59.66 87.51 20.01
C TYR A 368 60.77 88.28 19.30
N ARG A 369 61.31 89.32 19.99
CA ARG A 369 62.56 90.03 19.58
C ARG A 369 63.71 89.04 19.71
N VAL A 370 64.28 88.65 18.60
CA VAL A 370 65.61 88.01 18.53
C VAL A 370 66.61 89.05 19.00
N THR A 371 67.04 89.07 20.21
CA THR A 371 68.24 89.78 20.66
C THR A 371 69.43 88.96 20.15
N GLN A 372 70.11 89.61 19.18
CA GLN A 372 71.47 89.22 18.80
C GLN A 372 72.36 89.38 20.00
N HIS A 373 72.95 88.34 20.53
CA HIS A 373 74.11 88.39 21.39
C HIS A 373 75.33 88.21 20.46
N GLU A 374 75.97 89.41 20.18
CA GLU A 374 77.31 89.43 19.70
C GLU A 374 78.29 88.85 20.71
N GLY A 375 79.16 88.10 20.26
CA GLY A 375 80.49 87.81 20.52
C GLY A 375 80.99 87.84 22.01
N VAL A 376 81.72 86.85 22.36
CA VAL A 376 83.09 87.07 22.90
C VAL A 376 83.93 85.82 22.62
N GLN A 377 85.11 86.15 22.01
CA GLN A 377 86.22 85.29 21.84
C GLN A 377 86.80 84.78 23.19
N SER A 378 87.18 83.59 23.33
CA SER A 378 88.54 83.11 23.69
C SER A 378 88.54 81.55 23.66
#